data_ab63bbfd68e0cb873d2b3f87940cbf8e
#
_entry.id   ab63bbfd68e0cb873d2b3f87940cbf8e
#
_cell.length_a   1.000
_cell.length_b   1.000
_cell.length_c   1.000
_cell.angle_alpha   90.00
_cell.angle_beta   90.00
_cell.angle_gamma   90.00
#
_symmetry.space_group_name_H-M   'P 1'
#
loop_
_entity.id
_entity.type
_entity.pdbx_description
1 polymer ?
#
loop_
_entity_poly.entity_id
_entity_poly.type
_entity_poly.pdbx_seq_one_letter_code
_entity_poly.pdbx_strand_id
1 'polypeptide(L)'
;MTAHPTDFIAPGATLGVLGGGQLGRMFAQAAQAAGYAVAVLEPDAHAPAAQVAPHHLRAAYDDVDALHQLARNTAAVTIEFENVPAATLDWLDAHVQLAPHAPAVAVCQDRTAEKALFTRLGVACAPHAVIACEDDARAAHLESLLPGILKTARLGYDGKGQMPVVHAADLPAAWRALGGVTCVLERKLDLRQELSVILARGRDGRIVHLPPQQNLHRDGILFASFAPSSALESAPDPTLAQRAIQAARTIAQGLDYVGVLCVEFFELGDGSLVANEMAPRPHNSGHHTLDSCDVSQFDLQVRALVGAPLVAPRQHSSAVMLNLLGDIWFDPSGLQREPDWAAVLALPGAHLHLYGKREPRRGRKMGHLTFTAATAAQAEHAALQACGVLGLEPF
;
A
#
# COMPACT_ATOMS: atom_id res chain seq x y z
N MET A 1 33.03 10.97 -8.51
CA MET A 1 32.60 9.85 -7.65
C MET A 1 32.22 8.73 -8.59
N THR A 2 33.04 7.70 -8.68
CA THR A 2 32.75 6.48 -9.45
C THR A 2 31.63 5.73 -8.72
N ALA A 3 30.46 5.58 -9.34
CA ALA A 3 29.42 4.71 -8.84
C ALA A 3 30.01 3.31 -8.64
N HIS A 4 30.01 2.81 -7.41
CA HIS A 4 30.26 1.39 -7.18
C HIS A 4 29.21 0.62 -7.98
N PRO A 5 29.57 -0.44 -8.72
CA PRO A 5 28.60 -1.31 -9.34
C PRO A 5 27.71 -1.83 -8.20
N THR A 6 26.40 -1.61 -8.32
CA THR A 6 25.43 -2.21 -7.43
C THR A 6 25.62 -3.72 -7.55
N ASP A 7 26.05 -4.39 -6.48
CA ASP A 7 26.24 -5.84 -6.51
C ASP A 7 24.88 -6.49 -6.77
N PHE A 8 24.68 -6.92 -8.02
CA PHE A 8 23.48 -7.62 -8.42
C PHE A 8 23.44 -9.00 -7.76
N ILE A 9 22.40 -9.25 -6.99
CA ILE A 9 22.16 -10.57 -6.40
C ILE A 9 21.59 -11.49 -7.49
N ALA A 10 22.37 -12.46 -7.92
CA ALA A 10 21.96 -13.39 -8.98
C ALA A 10 20.85 -14.35 -8.54
N PRO A 11 19.99 -14.83 -9.46
CA PRO A 11 19.08 -15.94 -9.21
C PRO A 11 19.76 -17.16 -8.59
N GLY A 12 19.03 -17.94 -7.78
CA GLY A 12 19.55 -19.01 -6.94
C GLY A 12 19.83 -18.57 -5.49
N ALA A 13 19.92 -17.25 -5.22
CA ALA A 13 20.02 -16.75 -3.86
C ALA A 13 18.67 -16.85 -3.12
N THR A 14 18.71 -16.77 -1.79
CA THR A 14 17.50 -16.66 -0.95
C THR A 14 17.25 -15.19 -0.59
N LEU A 15 16.02 -14.73 -0.74
CA LEU A 15 15.56 -13.40 -0.31
C LEU A 15 14.71 -13.53 0.95
N GLY A 16 14.86 -12.61 1.89
CA GLY A 16 14.08 -12.55 3.11
C GLY A 16 12.87 -11.61 3.00
N VAL A 17 11.79 -11.92 3.69
CA VAL A 17 10.66 -11.00 3.88
C VAL A 17 10.16 -11.06 5.31
N LEU A 18 9.99 -9.87 5.94
CA LEU A 18 9.30 -9.74 7.23
C LEU A 18 7.82 -9.51 6.97
N GLY A 19 7.02 -10.39 7.58
CA GLY A 19 5.58 -10.41 7.39
C GLY A 19 5.13 -11.51 6.44
N GLY A 20 4.07 -12.19 6.83
CA GLY A 20 3.54 -13.37 6.15
C GLY A 20 2.19 -13.14 5.48
N GLY A 21 1.73 -11.90 5.32
CA GLY A 21 0.43 -11.58 4.71
C GLY A 21 0.39 -11.78 3.20
N GLN A 22 -0.62 -11.18 2.58
CA GLN A 22 -0.83 -11.32 1.13
C GLN A 22 0.27 -10.66 0.28
N LEU A 23 0.85 -9.55 0.76
CA LEU A 23 1.93 -8.89 0.00
C LEU A 23 3.19 -9.73 0.02
N GLY A 24 3.53 -10.30 1.19
CA GLY A 24 4.63 -11.27 1.31
C GLY A 24 4.43 -12.51 0.44
N ARG A 25 3.18 -13.01 0.33
CA ARG A 25 2.85 -14.12 -0.58
C ARG A 25 3.10 -13.76 -2.03
N MET A 26 2.60 -12.61 -2.50
CA MET A 26 2.78 -12.18 -3.90
C MET A 26 4.24 -11.80 -4.20
N PHE A 27 4.96 -11.22 -3.23
CA PHE A 27 6.41 -11.05 -3.33
C PHE A 27 7.13 -12.39 -3.50
N ALA A 28 6.80 -13.38 -2.66
CA ALA A 28 7.42 -14.72 -2.75
C ALA A 28 7.18 -15.38 -4.11
N GLN A 29 5.96 -15.26 -4.65
CA GLN A 29 5.63 -15.80 -5.99
C GLN A 29 6.43 -15.10 -7.09
N ALA A 30 6.56 -13.75 -7.06
CA ALA A 30 7.37 -13.00 -8.02
C ALA A 30 8.87 -13.33 -7.91
N ALA A 31 9.40 -13.45 -6.70
CA ALA A 31 10.78 -13.84 -6.45
C ALA A 31 11.06 -15.26 -6.97
N GLN A 32 10.19 -16.21 -6.71
CA GLN A 32 10.31 -17.61 -7.19
C GLN A 32 10.23 -17.69 -8.71
N ALA A 33 9.34 -16.93 -9.34
CA ALA A 33 9.26 -16.85 -10.80
C ALA A 33 10.57 -16.32 -11.43
N ALA A 34 11.30 -15.45 -10.69
CA ALA A 34 12.61 -14.95 -11.08
C ALA A 34 13.80 -15.85 -10.65
N GLY A 35 13.53 -17.03 -10.07
CA GLY A 35 14.55 -18.02 -9.71
C GLY A 35 15.18 -17.82 -8.32
N TYR A 36 14.57 -17.04 -7.42
CA TYR A 36 15.02 -16.87 -6.04
C TYR A 36 14.24 -17.79 -5.08
N ALA A 37 14.89 -18.31 -4.05
CA ALA A 37 14.21 -18.87 -2.89
C ALA A 37 13.75 -17.74 -1.96
N VAL A 38 12.73 -17.99 -1.12
CA VAL A 38 12.23 -17.01 -0.17
C VAL A 38 12.17 -17.58 1.24
N ALA A 39 12.67 -16.81 2.20
CA ALA A 39 12.55 -17.04 3.63
C ALA A 39 11.61 -15.99 4.25
N VAL A 40 10.57 -16.44 4.92
CA VAL A 40 9.57 -15.58 5.58
C VAL A 40 9.79 -15.62 7.07
N LEU A 41 9.91 -14.45 7.72
CA LEU A 41 9.80 -14.32 9.18
C LEU A 41 8.39 -13.88 9.53
N GLU A 42 7.63 -14.76 10.22
CA GLU A 42 6.22 -14.53 10.52
C GLU A 42 5.77 -15.43 11.69
N PRO A 43 5.17 -14.89 12.76
CA PRO A 43 4.70 -15.69 13.89
C PRO A 43 3.51 -16.61 13.57
N ASP A 44 2.63 -16.24 12.63
CA ASP A 44 1.47 -17.08 12.25
C ASP A 44 1.88 -18.24 11.37
N ALA A 45 1.73 -19.47 11.87
CA ALA A 45 2.03 -20.72 11.14
C ALA A 45 1.21 -20.87 9.83
N HIS A 46 0.09 -20.16 9.72
CA HIS A 46 -0.86 -20.26 8.62
C HIS A 46 -0.90 -19.03 7.74
N ALA A 47 0.11 -18.18 7.89
CA ALA A 47 0.20 -16.95 7.11
C ALA A 47 0.23 -17.24 5.59
N PRO A 48 -0.38 -16.38 4.78
CA PRO A 48 -0.42 -16.52 3.32
C PRO A 48 0.94 -16.75 2.66
N ALA A 49 1.98 -16.01 3.05
CA ALA A 49 3.32 -16.16 2.51
C ALA A 49 4.00 -17.46 2.93
N ALA A 50 3.77 -17.93 4.17
CA ALA A 50 4.30 -19.17 4.68
C ALA A 50 3.81 -20.41 3.90
N GLN A 51 2.66 -20.31 3.22
CA GLN A 51 2.11 -21.39 2.40
C GLN A 51 2.84 -21.58 1.06
N VAL A 52 3.60 -20.59 0.62
CA VAL A 52 4.29 -20.59 -0.69
C VAL A 52 5.80 -20.48 -0.56
N ALA A 53 6.31 -19.95 0.56
CA ALA A 53 7.74 -19.83 0.79
C ALA A 53 8.33 -21.18 1.27
N PRO A 54 9.49 -21.61 0.73
CA PRO A 54 10.13 -22.85 1.15
C PRO A 54 10.71 -22.78 2.57
N HIS A 55 10.99 -21.58 3.08
CA HIS A 55 11.56 -21.38 4.41
C HIS A 55 10.68 -20.44 5.22
N HIS A 56 10.12 -20.95 6.32
CA HIS A 56 9.34 -20.18 7.26
C HIS A 56 10.01 -20.15 8.63
N LEU A 57 10.47 -18.98 9.06
CA LEU A 57 10.94 -18.72 10.41
C LEU A 57 9.75 -18.28 11.25
N ARG A 58 9.23 -19.21 12.05
CA ARG A 58 8.07 -18.96 12.90
C ARG A 58 8.50 -18.35 14.21
N ALA A 59 8.65 -17.03 14.26
CA ALA A 59 9.06 -16.28 15.42
C ALA A 59 8.45 -14.87 15.42
N ALA A 60 8.52 -14.16 16.53
CA ALA A 60 8.19 -12.74 16.60
C ALA A 60 9.20 -11.91 15.78
N TYR A 61 8.78 -10.73 15.33
CA TYR A 61 9.63 -9.87 14.48
C TYR A 61 10.84 -9.28 15.22
N ASP A 62 10.87 -9.32 16.55
CA ASP A 62 11.95 -8.88 17.41
C ASP A 62 12.73 -10.05 18.04
N ASP A 63 12.49 -11.29 17.62
CA ASP A 63 13.24 -12.47 18.05
C ASP A 63 14.66 -12.43 17.49
N VAL A 64 15.63 -12.25 18.38
CA VAL A 64 17.04 -12.04 18.03
C VAL A 64 17.63 -13.23 17.30
N ASP A 65 17.31 -14.46 17.68
CA ASP A 65 17.84 -15.66 17.07
C ASP A 65 17.27 -15.85 15.66
N ALA A 66 15.97 -15.60 15.47
CA ALA A 66 15.33 -15.62 14.18
C ALA A 66 15.87 -14.53 13.23
N LEU A 67 16.13 -13.32 13.73
CA LEU A 67 16.77 -12.26 12.96
C LEU A 67 18.19 -12.63 12.52
N HIS A 68 18.99 -13.20 13.41
CA HIS A 68 20.31 -13.74 13.05
C HIS A 68 20.22 -14.85 12.01
N GLN A 69 19.24 -15.75 12.13
CA GLN A 69 19.02 -16.80 11.16
C GLN A 69 18.59 -16.24 9.80
N LEU A 70 17.67 -15.27 9.78
CA LEU A 70 17.23 -14.61 8.56
C LEU A 70 18.40 -13.94 7.86
N ALA A 71 19.17 -13.09 8.58
CA ALA A 71 20.29 -12.33 8.00
C ALA A 71 21.41 -13.23 7.46
N ARG A 72 21.71 -14.35 8.13
CA ARG A 72 22.73 -15.30 7.66
C ARG A 72 22.33 -16.12 6.45
N ASN A 73 21.02 -16.37 6.28
CA ASN A 73 20.51 -17.29 5.25
C ASN A 73 19.92 -16.56 4.04
N THR A 74 19.91 -15.23 4.04
CA THR A 74 19.36 -14.43 2.93
C THR A 74 20.37 -13.43 2.41
N ALA A 75 20.35 -13.19 1.11
CA ALA A 75 21.23 -12.22 0.46
C ALA A 75 20.69 -10.78 0.59
N ALA A 76 19.37 -10.63 0.72
CA ALA A 76 18.70 -9.36 0.98
C ALA A 76 17.37 -9.61 1.65
N VAL A 77 16.85 -8.59 2.35
CA VAL A 77 15.59 -8.64 3.10
C VAL A 77 14.69 -7.49 2.69
N THR A 78 13.39 -7.75 2.61
CA THR A 78 12.35 -6.73 2.40
C THR A 78 11.25 -6.86 3.47
N ILE A 79 10.30 -5.94 3.44
CA ILE A 79 9.12 -5.95 4.31
C ILE A 79 7.84 -6.09 3.49
N GLU A 80 6.79 -6.67 4.08
CA GLU A 80 5.45 -6.67 3.47
C GLU A 80 4.49 -5.67 4.13
N PHE A 81 4.82 -5.18 5.33
CA PHE A 81 4.01 -4.20 6.06
C PHE A 81 4.93 -3.22 6.80
N GLU A 82 4.44 -2.01 6.99
CA GLU A 82 5.23 -0.91 7.56
C GLU A 82 5.46 -1.01 9.07
N ASN A 83 4.60 -1.69 9.82
CA ASN A 83 4.64 -1.68 11.30
C ASN A 83 5.58 -2.72 11.91
N VAL A 84 6.66 -3.08 11.21
CA VAL A 84 7.78 -3.84 11.78
C VAL A 84 8.46 -2.98 12.86
N PRO A 85 8.83 -3.52 14.04
CA PRO A 85 9.53 -2.74 15.07
C PRO A 85 10.77 -2.02 14.53
N ALA A 86 10.92 -0.73 14.85
CA ALA A 86 12.03 0.07 14.33
C ALA A 86 13.40 -0.53 14.68
N ALA A 87 13.57 -1.02 15.92
CA ALA A 87 14.81 -1.67 16.35
C ALA A 87 15.17 -2.91 15.51
N THR A 88 14.16 -3.66 15.06
CA THR A 88 14.34 -4.80 14.15
C THR A 88 14.87 -4.35 12.79
N LEU A 89 14.30 -3.28 12.24
CA LEU A 89 14.76 -2.73 10.96
C LEU A 89 16.16 -2.15 11.07
N ASP A 90 16.46 -1.40 12.13
CA ASP A 90 17.80 -0.85 12.39
C ASP A 90 18.84 -1.97 12.50
N TRP A 91 18.48 -3.05 13.21
CA TRP A 91 19.36 -4.20 13.32
C TRP A 91 19.59 -4.89 11.97
N LEU A 92 18.54 -5.13 11.20
CA LEU A 92 18.65 -5.78 9.89
C LEU A 92 19.45 -4.92 8.90
N ASP A 93 19.23 -3.60 8.89
CA ASP A 93 19.95 -2.67 8.00
C ASP A 93 21.47 -2.68 8.24
N ALA A 94 21.88 -3.00 9.48
CA ALA A 94 23.29 -3.15 9.83
C ALA A 94 23.90 -4.53 9.50
N HIS A 95 23.09 -5.56 9.22
CA HIS A 95 23.56 -6.95 9.12
C HIS A 95 23.29 -7.61 7.77
N VAL A 96 22.35 -7.11 7.00
CA VAL A 96 21.96 -7.65 5.68
C VAL A 96 21.49 -6.51 4.79
N GLN A 97 21.54 -6.70 3.48
CA GLN A 97 20.95 -5.75 2.56
C GLN A 97 19.46 -5.63 2.79
N LEU A 98 19.00 -4.47 3.30
CA LEU A 98 17.59 -4.18 3.56
C LEU A 98 17.05 -3.19 2.51
N ALA A 99 15.85 -3.46 1.99
CA ALA A 99 15.13 -2.52 1.13
C ALA A 99 13.60 -2.68 1.33
N PRO A 100 12.89 -1.61 1.73
CA PRO A 100 13.41 -0.27 2.03
C PRO A 100 14.26 -0.22 3.31
N HIS A 101 15.18 0.75 3.40
CA HIS A 101 16.05 0.94 4.57
C HIS A 101 15.27 1.49 5.78
N ALA A 102 15.76 1.22 6.99
CA ALA A 102 15.09 1.53 8.24
C ALA A 102 14.63 3.01 8.38
N PRO A 103 15.48 4.03 8.08
CA PRO A 103 15.07 5.42 8.18
C PRO A 103 13.87 5.80 7.29
N ALA A 104 13.77 5.24 6.08
CA ALA A 104 12.64 5.51 5.20
C ALA A 104 11.34 4.91 5.73
N VAL A 105 11.41 3.68 6.26
CA VAL A 105 10.25 3.04 6.88
C VAL A 105 9.79 3.79 8.13
N ALA A 106 10.73 4.27 8.96
CA ALA A 106 10.43 5.03 10.16
C ALA A 106 9.60 6.29 9.88
N VAL A 107 9.87 6.99 8.76
CA VAL A 107 9.06 8.14 8.33
C VAL A 107 7.64 7.69 7.96
N CYS A 108 7.49 6.58 7.24
CA CYS A 108 6.18 6.07 6.82
C CYS A 108 5.35 5.51 7.99
N GLN A 109 5.99 5.11 9.09
CA GLN A 109 5.32 4.63 10.30
C GLN A 109 4.67 5.74 11.13
N ASP A 110 5.00 7.00 10.88
CA ASP A 110 4.60 8.13 11.72
C ASP A 110 4.06 9.29 10.88
N ARG A 111 2.74 9.53 10.96
CA ARG A 111 2.07 10.60 10.21
C ARG A 111 2.66 11.99 10.48
N THR A 112 3.22 12.21 11.68
CA THR A 112 3.88 13.48 12.01
C THR A 112 5.15 13.66 11.18
N ALA A 113 5.98 12.61 11.11
CA ALA A 113 7.19 12.60 10.31
C ALA A 113 6.89 12.66 8.81
N GLU A 114 5.85 11.95 8.37
CA GLU A 114 5.37 11.95 6.98
C GLU A 114 4.93 13.36 6.54
N LYS A 115 4.07 14.04 7.31
CA LYS A 115 3.62 15.40 7.00
C LYS A 115 4.78 16.42 7.05
N ALA A 116 5.70 16.26 8.00
CA ALA A 116 6.91 17.08 8.07
C ALA A 116 7.80 16.88 6.81
N LEU A 117 7.91 15.65 6.32
CA LEU A 117 8.62 15.35 5.08
C LEU A 117 7.94 16.03 3.89
N PHE A 118 6.62 15.88 3.70
CA PHE A 118 5.88 16.50 2.61
C PHE A 118 6.09 18.02 2.59
N THR A 119 5.93 18.66 3.75
CA THR A 119 6.15 20.12 3.91
C THR A 119 7.57 20.52 3.53
N ARG A 120 8.59 19.79 4.02
CA ARG A 120 10.00 20.08 3.73
C ARG A 120 10.32 19.96 2.23
N LEU A 121 9.67 19.01 1.54
CA LEU A 121 9.87 18.77 0.12
C LEU A 121 9.02 19.68 -0.77
N GLY A 122 8.17 20.52 -0.21
CA GLY A 122 7.23 21.37 -0.97
C GLY A 122 6.10 20.58 -1.62
N VAL A 123 5.81 19.36 -1.14
CA VAL A 123 4.65 18.58 -1.58
C VAL A 123 3.45 18.99 -0.73
N ALA A 124 2.40 19.47 -1.39
CA ALA A 124 1.18 19.90 -0.70
C ALA A 124 0.53 18.69 0.00
N CYS A 125 0.06 18.89 1.22
CA CYS A 125 -0.76 17.95 1.98
C CYS A 125 -1.89 18.69 2.70
N ALA A 126 -2.84 17.98 3.29
CA ALA A 126 -3.92 18.60 4.04
C ALA A 126 -3.36 19.57 5.12
N PRO A 127 -3.95 20.75 5.33
CA PRO A 127 -3.64 21.57 6.49
C PRO A 127 -3.84 20.78 7.77
N HIS A 128 -2.84 20.78 8.65
CA HIS A 128 -2.81 19.88 9.80
C HIS A 128 -2.13 20.51 11.01
N ALA A 129 -2.37 19.90 12.18
CA ALA A 129 -1.66 20.18 13.42
C ALA A 129 -1.38 18.88 14.18
N VAL A 130 -0.27 18.85 14.90
CA VAL A 130 0.08 17.75 15.79
C VAL A 130 -0.57 17.97 17.15
N ILE A 131 -1.18 16.93 17.70
CA ILE A 131 -1.81 16.89 19.03
C ILE A 131 -1.07 15.87 19.84
N ALA A 132 -0.11 16.28 20.63
CA ALA A 132 0.72 15.39 21.47
C ALA A 132 0.18 15.24 22.90
N CYS A 133 -0.59 16.23 23.38
CA CYS A 133 -1.16 16.24 24.70
C CYS A 133 -2.55 16.90 24.73
N GLU A 134 -3.23 16.87 25.88
CA GLU A 134 -4.57 17.44 26.02
C GLU A 134 -4.59 18.97 25.85
N ASP A 135 -3.52 19.66 26.24
CA ASP A 135 -3.42 21.11 26.07
C ASP A 135 -3.32 21.50 24.60
N ASP A 136 -2.60 20.72 23.79
CA ASP A 136 -2.60 20.92 22.33
C ASP A 136 -4.01 20.83 21.75
N ALA A 137 -4.82 19.86 22.23
CA ALA A 137 -6.19 19.67 21.77
C ALA A 137 -7.14 20.82 22.15
N ARG A 138 -6.73 21.76 23.00
CA ARG A 138 -7.49 22.94 23.42
C ARG A 138 -7.03 24.24 22.74
N ALA A 139 -6.01 24.16 21.87
CA ALA A 139 -5.42 25.34 21.27
C ALA A 139 -6.37 26.03 20.26
N ALA A 140 -6.59 27.33 20.41
CA ALA A 140 -7.56 28.10 19.61
C ALA A 140 -7.28 28.09 18.10
N HIS A 141 -6.01 27.94 17.66
CA HIS A 141 -5.67 27.89 16.23
C HIS A 141 -6.24 26.67 15.50
N LEU A 142 -6.65 25.63 16.23
CA LEU A 142 -7.21 24.40 15.67
C LEU A 142 -8.60 24.59 15.05
N GLU A 143 -9.32 25.67 15.43
CA GLU A 143 -10.62 26.00 14.81
C GLU A 143 -10.53 26.15 13.29
N SER A 144 -9.39 26.63 12.79
CA SER A 144 -9.14 26.76 11.35
C SER A 144 -9.02 25.43 10.60
N LEU A 145 -8.84 24.32 11.31
CA LEU A 145 -8.75 22.96 10.75
C LEU A 145 -10.07 22.19 10.83
N LEU A 146 -11.13 22.80 11.31
CA LEU A 146 -12.43 22.15 11.46
C LEU A 146 -13.41 22.55 10.33
N PRO A 147 -14.31 21.65 9.92
CA PRO A 147 -14.36 20.25 10.34
C PRO A 147 -13.11 19.50 9.93
N GLY A 148 -12.62 18.58 10.79
CA GLY A 148 -11.37 17.87 10.61
C GLY A 148 -11.48 16.38 10.90
N ILE A 149 -10.40 15.67 10.66
CA ILE A 149 -10.24 14.24 11.01
C ILE A 149 -9.02 14.14 11.92
N LEU A 150 -9.24 13.68 13.15
CA LEU A 150 -8.18 13.38 14.10
C LEU A 150 -7.71 11.95 13.87
N LYS A 151 -6.43 11.76 13.55
CA LYS A 151 -5.82 10.47 13.23
C LYS A 151 -4.69 10.17 14.19
N THR A 152 -4.58 8.92 14.71
CA THR A 152 -3.38 8.52 15.47
C THR A 152 -2.13 8.65 14.59
N ALA A 153 -1.03 9.12 15.15
CA ALA A 153 0.23 9.29 14.42
C ALA A 153 0.79 7.95 13.94
N ARG A 154 0.56 6.88 14.69
CA ARG A 154 1.05 5.52 14.41
C ARG A 154 -0.06 4.49 14.46
N LEU A 155 0.14 3.34 13.79
CA LEU A 155 -0.71 2.15 13.85
C LEU A 155 -2.14 2.34 13.31
N GLY A 156 -2.45 3.46 12.66
CA GLY A 156 -3.73 3.65 11.95
C GLY A 156 -3.69 2.99 10.56
N TYR A 157 -4.75 2.26 10.20
CA TYR A 157 -4.91 1.62 8.89
C TYR A 157 -6.39 1.35 8.59
N ASP A 158 -6.77 1.27 7.33
CA ASP A 158 -8.11 0.89 6.86
C ASP A 158 -9.23 1.62 7.67
N GLY A 159 -9.10 2.94 7.86
CA GLY A 159 -10.07 3.76 8.61
C GLY A 159 -10.01 3.63 10.15
N LYS A 160 -9.17 2.76 10.68
CA LYS A 160 -8.97 2.63 12.14
C LYS A 160 -8.03 3.69 12.69
N GLY A 161 -8.22 4.05 13.97
CA GLY A 161 -7.39 5.06 14.60
C GLY A 161 -7.68 6.48 14.11
N GLN A 162 -8.91 6.75 13.64
CA GLN A 162 -9.34 8.09 13.25
C GLN A 162 -10.75 8.43 13.72
N MET A 163 -11.00 9.71 13.96
CA MET A 163 -12.30 10.23 14.37
C MET A 163 -12.58 11.56 13.66
N PRO A 164 -13.78 11.75 13.08
CA PRO A 164 -14.21 13.06 12.60
C PRO A 164 -14.45 13.99 13.80
N VAL A 165 -14.02 15.25 13.66
CA VAL A 165 -14.24 16.31 14.65
C VAL A 165 -14.85 17.50 13.95
N VAL A 166 -16.00 17.97 14.45
CA VAL A 166 -16.74 19.10 13.86
C VAL A 166 -16.50 20.37 14.67
N HIS A 167 -16.49 20.25 16.00
CA HIS A 167 -16.34 21.39 16.89
C HIS A 167 -15.07 21.29 17.75
N ALA A 168 -14.39 22.39 18.00
CA ALA A 168 -13.17 22.44 18.81
C ALA A 168 -13.38 21.90 20.23
N ALA A 169 -14.57 22.09 20.79
CA ALA A 169 -14.93 21.57 22.12
C ALA A 169 -14.88 20.04 22.21
N ASP A 170 -15.05 19.32 21.09
CA ASP A 170 -15.06 17.86 21.05
C ASP A 170 -13.65 17.26 20.95
N LEU A 171 -12.64 18.08 20.57
CA LEU A 171 -11.30 17.62 20.26
C LEU A 171 -10.61 16.92 21.44
N PRO A 172 -10.66 17.44 22.71
CA PRO A 172 -10.05 16.74 23.84
C PRO A 172 -10.70 15.39 24.14
N ALA A 173 -12.02 15.27 23.91
CA ALA A 173 -12.73 14.00 24.08
C ALA A 173 -12.36 12.99 22.98
N ALA A 174 -12.28 13.43 21.72
CA ALA A 174 -11.85 12.63 20.60
C ALA A 174 -10.40 12.13 20.77
N TRP A 175 -9.49 13.01 21.22
CA TRP A 175 -8.10 12.63 21.52
C TRP A 175 -8.01 11.56 22.61
N ARG A 176 -8.75 11.71 23.72
CA ARG A 176 -8.80 10.67 24.76
C ARG A 176 -9.41 9.35 24.24
N ALA A 177 -10.43 9.41 23.40
CA ALA A 177 -11.05 8.23 22.80
C ALA A 177 -10.09 7.46 21.89
N LEU A 178 -9.13 8.14 21.25
CA LEU A 178 -8.04 7.53 20.50
C LEU A 178 -6.86 7.06 21.37
N GLY A 179 -7.04 7.03 22.70
CA GLY A 179 -6.05 6.50 23.66
C GLY A 179 -5.09 7.54 24.22
N GLY A 180 -5.30 8.83 23.99
CA GLY A 180 -4.42 9.89 24.49
C GLY A 180 -2.99 9.82 23.94
N VAL A 181 -2.83 9.26 22.75
CA VAL A 181 -1.54 9.16 22.04
C VAL A 181 -1.35 10.34 21.10
N THR A 182 -0.14 10.52 20.60
CA THR A 182 0.12 11.54 19.57
C THR A 182 -0.78 11.31 18.37
N CYS A 183 -1.49 12.36 17.95
CA CYS A 183 -2.40 12.40 16.82
C CYS A 183 -2.04 13.54 15.86
N VAL A 184 -2.56 13.48 14.65
CA VAL A 184 -2.56 14.56 13.68
C VAL A 184 -4.01 14.93 13.39
N LEU A 185 -4.38 16.19 13.62
CA LEU A 185 -5.65 16.77 13.18
C LEU A 185 -5.46 17.29 11.76
N GLU A 186 -6.15 16.70 10.80
CA GLU A 186 -6.17 17.15 9.41
C GLU A 186 -7.50 17.83 9.10
N ARG A 187 -7.47 18.95 8.37
CA ARG A 187 -8.69 19.55 7.83
C ARG A 187 -9.40 18.54 6.92
N LYS A 188 -10.70 18.34 7.08
CA LYS A 188 -11.52 17.57 6.14
C LYS A 188 -11.58 18.34 4.82
N LEU A 189 -11.13 17.69 3.75
CA LEU A 189 -11.06 18.27 2.40
C LEU A 189 -12.28 17.86 1.59
N ASP A 190 -12.67 18.71 0.64
CA ASP A 190 -13.68 18.40 -0.37
C ASP A 190 -13.02 17.65 -1.53
N LEU A 191 -13.15 16.33 -1.50
CA LEU A 191 -12.48 15.43 -2.44
C LEU A 191 -13.30 15.30 -3.72
N ARG A 192 -12.63 15.50 -4.86
CA ARG A 192 -13.16 15.16 -6.17
C ARG A 192 -12.90 13.69 -6.51
N GLN A 193 -11.66 13.22 -6.30
CA GLN A 193 -11.26 11.83 -6.48
C GLN A 193 -9.99 11.51 -5.69
N GLU A 194 -9.76 10.22 -5.51
CA GLU A 194 -8.57 9.68 -4.89
C GLU A 194 -7.69 8.99 -5.94
N LEU A 195 -6.39 9.23 -5.86
CA LEU A 195 -5.38 8.71 -6.77
C LEU A 195 -4.27 8.01 -5.99
N SER A 196 -3.63 7.03 -6.61
CA SER A 196 -2.35 6.51 -6.13
C SER A 196 -1.32 6.44 -7.24
N VAL A 197 -0.07 6.71 -6.89
CA VAL A 197 1.10 6.51 -7.74
C VAL A 197 1.98 5.48 -7.09
N ILE A 198 2.21 4.38 -7.80
CA ILE A 198 3.15 3.35 -7.41
C ILE A 198 4.41 3.51 -8.24
N LEU A 199 5.52 3.65 -7.57
CA LEU A 199 6.83 3.75 -8.19
C LEU A 199 7.82 2.76 -7.57
N ALA A 200 8.90 2.47 -8.30
CA ALA A 200 10.05 1.78 -7.77
C ALA A 200 11.31 2.62 -8.00
N ARG A 201 12.16 2.69 -6.98
CA ARG A 201 13.47 3.31 -7.05
C ARG A 201 14.55 2.28 -6.77
N GLY A 202 15.52 2.20 -7.67
CA GLY A 202 16.69 1.36 -7.54
C GLY A 202 17.80 2.01 -6.70
N ARG A 203 18.81 1.23 -6.33
CA ARG A 203 20.02 1.72 -5.63
C ARG A 203 20.82 2.69 -6.46
N ASP A 204 20.74 2.60 -7.78
CA ASP A 204 21.34 3.54 -8.74
C ASP A 204 20.61 4.89 -8.82
N GLY A 205 19.52 5.05 -8.04
CA GLY A 205 18.69 6.23 -8.03
C GLY A 205 17.68 6.31 -9.19
N ARG A 206 17.64 5.34 -10.10
CA ARG A 206 16.67 5.28 -11.19
C ARG A 206 15.27 5.05 -10.64
N ILE A 207 14.32 5.85 -11.09
CA ILE A 207 12.90 5.73 -10.71
C ILE A 207 12.09 5.37 -11.95
N VAL A 208 11.28 4.32 -11.79
CA VAL A 208 10.20 3.96 -12.72
C VAL A 208 8.87 4.00 -11.98
N HIS A 209 7.77 4.16 -12.68
CA HIS A 209 6.45 4.22 -12.07
C HIS A 209 5.42 3.50 -12.94
N LEU A 210 4.36 3.04 -12.31
CA LEU A 210 3.14 2.60 -12.96
C LEU A 210 2.27 3.82 -13.31
N PRO A 211 1.36 3.74 -14.27
CA PRO A 211 0.36 4.78 -14.47
C PRO A 211 -0.41 5.05 -13.17
N PRO A 212 -0.79 6.30 -12.87
CA PRO A 212 -1.63 6.58 -11.71
C PRO A 212 -2.95 5.84 -11.78
N GLN A 213 -3.39 5.31 -10.64
CA GLN A 213 -4.67 4.64 -10.50
C GLN A 213 -5.67 5.58 -9.82
N GLN A 214 -6.92 5.58 -10.27
CA GLN A 214 -8.02 6.13 -9.51
C GLN A 214 -8.50 5.09 -8.50
N ASN A 215 -8.78 5.52 -7.28
CA ASN A 215 -9.21 4.65 -6.19
C ASN A 215 -10.61 5.02 -5.71
N LEU A 216 -11.38 4.02 -5.34
CA LEU A 216 -12.66 4.17 -4.68
C LEU A 216 -12.58 3.46 -3.33
N HIS A 217 -12.73 4.22 -2.24
CA HIS A 217 -12.82 3.68 -0.89
C HIS A 217 -14.28 3.63 -0.41
N ARG A 218 -14.57 2.62 0.40
CA ARG A 218 -15.83 2.49 1.15
C ARG A 218 -15.50 2.20 2.60
N ASP A 219 -16.05 2.98 3.50
CA ASP A 219 -15.80 2.89 4.94
C ASP A 219 -14.29 2.88 5.31
N GLY A 220 -13.50 3.64 4.54
CA GLY A 220 -12.04 3.73 4.73
C GLY A 220 -11.24 2.54 4.20
N ILE A 221 -11.88 1.58 3.52
CA ILE A 221 -11.21 0.42 2.90
C ILE A 221 -11.27 0.57 1.38
N LEU A 222 -10.15 0.36 0.70
CA LEU A 222 -10.12 0.35 -0.76
C LEU A 222 -11.08 -0.70 -1.30
N PHE A 223 -12.06 -0.26 -2.09
CA PHE A 223 -13.04 -1.11 -2.75
C PHE A 223 -12.62 -1.46 -4.18
N ALA A 224 -12.27 -0.44 -4.97
CA ALA A 224 -11.87 -0.62 -6.36
C ALA A 224 -10.73 0.31 -6.77
N SER A 225 -9.91 -0.14 -7.74
CA SER A 225 -8.91 0.67 -8.41
C SER A 225 -9.07 0.55 -9.92
N PHE A 226 -8.93 1.66 -10.62
CA PHE A 226 -9.13 1.79 -12.07
C PHE A 226 -7.82 2.22 -12.73
N ALA A 227 -7.36 1.49 -13.75
CA ALA A 227 -6.06 1.71 -14.39
C ALA A 227 -6.07 1.42 -15.92
N PRO A 228 -5.97 2.39 -16.83
CA PRO A 228 -6.30 3.78 -16.55
C PRO A 228 -7.78 3.89 -16.24
N SER A 229 -8.19 4.93 -15.54
CA SER A 229 -9.61 5.19 -15.31
C SER A 229 -10.16 6.08 -16.43
N SER A 230 -11.42 5.84 -16.81
CA SER A 230 -12.15 6.72 -17.75
C SER A 230 -12.23 8.15 -17.21
N ALA A 231 -12.31 8.33 -15.91
CA ALA A 231 -12.31 9.64 -15.26
C ALA A 231 -10.97 10.36 -15.39
N LEU A 232 -9.83 9.66 -15.27
CA LEU A 232 -8.50 10.25 -15.48
C LEU A 232 -8.25 10.58 -16.95
N GLU A 233 -8.69 9.72 -17.87
CA GLU A 233 -8.58 9.97 -19.33
C GLU A 233 -9.42 11.17 -19.76
N SER A 234 -10.56 11.41 -19.10
CA SER A 234 -11.49 12.51 -19.36
C SER A 234 -11.25 13.70 -18.43
N ALA A 235 -10.19 13.69 -17.59
CA ALA A 235 -9.94 14.75 -16.64
C ALA A 235 -9.78 16.11 -17.36
N PRO A 236 -10.37 17.19 -16.83
CA PRO A 236 -10.20 18.53 -17.39
C PRO A 236 -8.74 18.99 -17.39
N ASP A 237 -7.94 18.49 -16.46
CA ASP A 237 -6.52 18.77 -16.35
C ASP A 237 -5.70 17.53 -16.78
N PRO A 238 -5.18 17.49 -18.01
CA PRO A 238 -4.34 16.39 -18.49
C PRO A 238 -2.99 16.31 -17.75
N THR A 239 -2.64 17.32 -16.95
CA THR A 239 -1.39 17.37 -16.17
C THR A 239 -1.53 16.75 -14.77
N LEU A 240 -2.75 16.41 -14.32
CA LEU A 240 -3.00 15.85 -12.99
C LEU A 240 -2.14 14.62 -12.72
N ALA A 241 -2.13 13.66 -13.65
CA ALA A 241 -1.30 12.45 -13.56
C ALA A 241 0.19 12.80 -13.47
N GLN A 242 0.66 13.76 -14.27
CA GLN A 242 2.06 14.19 -14.26
C GLN A 242 2.43 14.87 -12.93
N ARG A 243 1.54 15.71 -12.38
CA ARG A 243 1.74 16.35 -11.07
C ARG A 243 1.85 15.32 -9.95
N ALA A 244 0.97 14.29 -9.95
CA ALA A 244 1.02 13.19 -8.97
C ALA A 244 2.31 12.38 -9.10
N ILE A 245 2.73 12.01 -10.30
CA ILE A 245 3.98 11.30 -10.55
C ILE A 245 5.18 12.14 -10.07
N GLN A 246 5.21 13.44 -10.39
CA GLN A 246 6.31 14.31 -9.98
C GLN A 246 6.40 14.45 -8.46
N ALA A 247 5.26 14.60 -7.78
CA ALA A 247 5.22 14.65 -6.31
C ALA A 247 5.72 13.35 -5.68
N ALA A 248 5.26 12.19 -6.19
CA ALA A 248 5.71 10.87 -5.72
C ALA A 248 7.22 10.66 -5.94
N ARG A 249 7.77 11.10 -7.09
CA ARG A 249 9.21 11.07 -7.37
C ARG A 249 9.99 11.94 -6.39
N THR A 250 9.51 13.15 -6.10
CA THR A 250 10.11 14.07 -5.14
C THR A 250 10.17 13.45 -3.75
N ILE A 251 9.10 12.79 -3.31
CA ILE A 251 9.04 12.06 -2.04
C ILE A 251 10.06 10.93 -2.00
N ALA A 252 10.08 10.06 -3.03
CA ALA A 252 11.01 8.94 -3.09
C ALA A 252 12.48 9.37 -3.09
N GLN A 253 12.80 10.48 -3.76
CA GLN A 253 14.14 11.08 -3.75
C GLN A 253 14.48 11.67 -2.38
N GLY A 254 13.54 12.38 -1.75
CA GLY A 254 13.72 12.98 -0.42
C GLY A 254 13.91 11.97 0.72
N LEU A 255 13.42 10.74 0.52
CA LEU A 255 13.61 9.61 1.43
C LEU A 255 14.89 8.81 1.13
N ASP A 256 15.58 9.08 0.03
CA ASP A 256 16.59 8.18 -0.56
C ASP A 256 16.07 6.72 -0.67
N TYR A 257 14.80 6.59 -1.01
CA TYR A 257 14.07 5.34 -0.99
C TYR A 257 14.64 4.31 -1.95
N VAL A 258 14.72 3.05 -1.52
CA VAL A 258 15.01 1.90 -2.40
C VAL A 258 13.89 0.88 -2.22
N GLY A 259 13.27 0.45 -3.32
CA GLY A 259 12.13 -0.47 -3.27
C GLY A 259 10.91 0.08 -4.01
N VAL A 260 9.75 -0.48 -3.71
CA VAL A 260 8.44 -0.01 -4.20
C VAL A 260 7.80 0.89 -3.16
N LEU A 261 7.38 2.06 -3.57
CA LEU A 261 6.67 3.07 -2.77
C LEU A 261 5.34 3.38 -3.45
N CYS A 262 4.26 3.41 -2.66
CA CYS A 262 3.00 3.98 -3.07
C CYS A 262 2.80 5.33 -2.37
N VAL A 263 2.34 6.33 -3.12
CA VAL A 263 1.87 7.60 -2.55
C VAL A 263 0.41 7.79 -2.96
N GLU A 264 -0.43 8.04 -1.98
CA GLU A 264 -1.85 8.33 -2.19
C GLU A 264 -2.08 9.84 -2.21
N PHE A 265 -2.93 10.28 -3.12
CA PHE A 265 -3.24 11.68 -3.36
C PHE A 265 -4.75 11.90 -3.40
N PHE A 266 -5.15 13.11 -3.02
CA PHE A 266 -6.48 13.64 -3.23
C PHE A 266 -6.45 14.75 -4.29
N GLU A 267 -7.31 14.64 -5.31
CA GLU A 267 -7.70 15.79 -6.13
C GLU A 267 -8.87 16.47 -5.45
N LEU A 268 -8.75 17.78 -5.23
CA LEU A 268 -9.79 18.60 -4.61
C LEU A 268 -10.75 19.19 -5.66
N GLY A 269 -11.90 19.70 -5.21
CA GLY A 269 -12.89 20.32 -6.10
C GLY A 269 -12.36 21.47 -6.93
N ASP A 270 -11.33 22.18 -6.48
CA ASP A 270 -10.64 23.28 -7.20
C ASP A 270 -9.54 22.79 -8.17
N GLY A 271 -9.34 21.46 -8.31
CA GLY A 271 -8.30 20.85 -9.13
C GLY A 271 -6.92 20.78 -8.47
N SER A 272 -6.77 21.24 -7.23
CA SER A 272 -5.51 21.10 -6.50
C SER A 272 -5.26 19.62 -6.13
N LEU A 273 -3.97 19.25 -6.04
CA LEU A 273 -3.51 17.90 -5.68
C LEU A 273 -2.79 17.97 -4.35
N VAL A 274 -3.17 17.13 -3.40
CA VAL A 274 -2.52 17.00 -2.10
C VAL A 274 -2.16 15.55 -1.79
N ALA A 275 -0.99 15.33 -1.21
CA ALA A 275 -0.58 14.01 -0.72
C ALA A 275 -1.35 13.68 0.56
N ASN A 276 -1.92 12.46 0.60
CA ASN A 276 -2.60 11.92 1.77
C ASN A 276 -1.62 11.14 2.65
N GLU A 277 -1.15 10.01 2.17
CA GLU A 277 -0.23 9.13 2.89
C GLU A 277 0.67 8.36 1.91
N MET A 278 1.70 7.69 2.45
CA MET A 278 2.56 6.82 1.67
C MET A 278 2.74 5.46 2.32
N ALA A 279 2.91 4.43 1.49
CA ALA A 279 3.18 3.07 1.92
C ALA A 279 4.54 2.60 1.40
N PRO A 280 5.49 2.22 2.28
CA PRO A 280 6.85 1.82 1.89
C PRO A 280 6.91 0.37 1.39
N ARG A 281 6.00 -0.01 0.51
CA ARG A 281 5.76 -1.38 0.03
C ARG A 281 4.82 -1.39 -1.18
N PRO A 282 4.66 -2.54 -1.88
CA PRO A 282 3.55 -2.73 -2.81
C PRO A 282 2.20 -2.38 -2.16
N HIS A 283 1.31 -1.81 -2.96
CA HIS A 283 0.02 -1.32 -2.48
C HIS A 283 -1.15 -2.08 -3.09
N ASN A 284 -2.27 -2.13 -2.36
CA ASN A 284 -3.47 -2.83 -2.80
C ASN A 284 -3.98 -2.30 -4.16
N SER A 285 -3.94 -0.99 -4.37
CA SER A 285 -4.35 -0.38 -5.64
C SER A 285 -3.53 -0.85 -6.85
N GLY A 286 -2.32 -1.35 -6.64
CA GLY A 286 -1.43 -1.85 -7.69
C GLY A 286 -1.54 -3.36 -7.93
N HIS A 287 -2.48 -4.06 -7.31
CA HIS A 287 -2.59 -5.52 -7.51
C HIS A 287 -2.99 -5.88 -8.95
N HIS A 288 -3.74 -5.01 -9.64
CA HIS A 288 -4.08 -5.19 -11.06
C HIS A 288 -2.86 -5.38 -11.95
N THR A 289 -1.69 -4.92 -11.52
CA THR A 289 -0.45 -5.00 -12.32
C THR A 289 0.03 -6.41 -12.56
N LEU A 290 -0.43 -7.38 -11.75
CA LEU A 290 -0.18 -8.80 -11.99
C LEU A 290 -0.75 -9.28 -13.32
N ASP A 291 -1.87 -8.67 -13.77
CA ASP A 291 -2.63 -9.13 -14.92
C ASP A 291 -2.66 -8.11 -16.07
N SER A 292 -2.33 -6.85 -15.82
CA SER A 292 -2.46 -5.76 -16.80
C SER A 292 -1.14 -5.15 -17.26
N CYS A 293 -0.01 -5.52 -16.65
CA CYS A 293 1.31 -4.99 -16.94
C CYS A 293 2.31 -6.10 -17.30
N ASP A 294 3.32 -5.75 -18.10
CA ASP A 294 4.44 -6.67 -18.41
C ASP A 294 5.42 -6.84 -17.23
N VAL A 295 5.38 -5.95 -16.27
CA VAL A 295 6.12 -6.00 -15.01
C VAL A 295 5.22 -5.51 -13.88
N SER A 296 4.93 -6.37 -12.92
CA SER A 296 4.09 -6.04 -11.77
C SER A 296 4.84 -5.23 -10.72
N GLN A 297 4.10 -4.63 -9.78
CA GLN A 297 4.71 -3.99 -8.61
C GLN A 297 5.57 -4.97 -7.77
N PHE A 298 5.25 -6.25 -7.76
CA PHE A 298 6.02 -7.27 -7.03
C PHE A 298 7.30 -7.63 -7.77
N ASP A 299 7.28 -7.70 -9.11
CA ASP A 299 8.50 -7.85 -9.91
C ASP A 299 9.42 -6.64 -9.71
N LEU A 300 8.87 -5.43 -9.65
CA LEU A 300 9.63 -4.22 -9.35
C LEU A 300 10.24 -4.27 -7.94
N GLN A 301 9.50 -4.80 -6.95
CA GLN A 301 10.02 -4.98 -5.59
C GLN A 301 11.22 -5.94 -5.59
N VAL A 302 11.10 -7.09 -6.26
CA VAL A 302 12.21 -8.04 -6.40
C VAL A 302 13.39 -7.38 -7.09
N ARG A 303 13.18 -6.73 -8.24
CA ARG A 303 14.25 -6.06 -8.99
C ARG A 303 14.98 -5.00 -8.18
N ALA A 304 14.23 -4.14 -7.47
CA ALA A 304 14.83 -3.10 -6.62
C ALA A 304 15.64 -3.73 -5.46
N LEU A 305 15.12 -4.80 -4.86
CA LEU A 305 15.79 -5.50 -3.77
C LEU A 305 17.11 -6.13 -4.19
N VAL A 306 17.13 -6.80 -5.35
CA VAL A 306 18.31 -7.53 -5.82
C VAL A 306 19.31 -6.66 -6.62
N GLY A 307 19.04 -5.37 -6.78
CA GLY A 307 19.89 -4.47 -7.56
C GLY A 307 19.79 -4.70 -9.08
N ALA A 308 18.73 -5.32 -9.57
CA ALA A 308 18.49 -5.47 -11.00
C ALA A 308 18.07 -4.14 -11.64
N PRO A 309 18.37 -3.92 -12.94
CA PRO A 309 17.94 -2.73 -13.65
C PRO A 309 16.42 -2.56 -13.62
N LEU A 310 15.95 -1.37 -13.26
CA LEU A 310 14.53 -1.02 -13.33
C LEU A 310 14.20 -0.52 -14.74
N VAL A 311 13.19 -1.12 -15.34
CA VAL A 311 12.63 -0.72 -16.64
C VAL A 311 11.20 -0.23 -16.41
N ALA A 312 10.80 0.83 -17.09
CA ALA A 312 9.44 1.36 -16.97
C ALA A 312 8.43 0.28 -17.37
N PRO A 313 7.50 -0.08 -16.48
CA PRO A 313 6.46 -1.04 -16.80
C PRO A 313 5.57 -0.53 -17.93
N ARG A 314 5.17 -1.43 -18.82
CA ARG A 314 4.16 -1.14 -19.83
C ARG A 314 2.85 -1.80 -19.42
N GLN A 315 1.83 -0.98 -19.26
CA GLN A 315 0.47 -1.48 -19.14
C GLN A 315 -0.03 -1.89 -20.52
N HIS A 316 -0.47 -3.13 -20.66
CA HIS A 316 -0.93 -3.70 -21.96
C HIS A 316 -2.45 -3.80 -22.05
N SER A 317 -3.16 -3.64 -20.93
CA SER A 317 -4.62 -3.71 -20.86
C SER A 317 -5.16 -2.68 -19.89
N SER A 318 -6.31 -2.11 -20.18
CA SER A 318 -7.09 -1.40 -19.15
C SER A 318 -7.54 -2.40 -18.10
N ALA A 319 -7.60 -1.98 -16.85
CA ALA A 319 -7.93 -2.86 -15.74
C ALA A 319 -8.80 -2.20 -14.69
N VAL A 320 -9.70 -2.97 -14.09
CA VAL A 320 -10.38 -2.66 -12.83
C VAL A 320 -10.07 -3.75 -11.83
N MET A 321 -9.53 -3.37 -10.67
CA MET A 321 -9.31 -4.28 -9.56
C MET A 321 -10.40 -4.06 -8.53
N LEU A 322 -11.06 -5.14 -8.10
CA LEU A 322 -12.01 -5.19 -6.99
C LEU A 322 -11.37 -5.89 -5.80
N ASN A 323 -11.39 -5.26 -4.65
CA ASN A 323 -10.94 -5.88 -3.41
C ASN A 323 -12.02 -6.84 -2.88
N LEU A 324 -11.65 -8.07 -2.55
CA LEU A 324 -12.55 -9.08 -2.01
C LEU A 324 -12.43 -9.11 -0.49
N LEU A 325 -13.41 -8.50 0.19
CA LEU A 325 -13.50 -8.56 1.64
C LEU A 325 -14.22 -9.83 2.07
N GLY A 326 -13.95 -10.30 3.28
CA GLY A 326 -14.59 -11.50 3.84
C GLY A 326 -16.12 -11.41 3.98
N ASP A 327 -16.68 -10.23 3.77
CA ASP A 327 -18.11 -9.97 3.80
C ASP A 327 -18.88 -10.79 2.76
N ILE A 328 -18.32 -11.00 1.56
CA ILE A 328 -18.98 -11.77 0.48
C ILE A 328 -19.08 -13.27 0.78
N TRP A 329 -18.39 -13.76 1.82
CA TRP A 329 -18.53 -15.13 2.31
C TRP A 329 -19.70 -15.32 3.29
N PHE A 330 -20.52 -14.33 3.48
CA PHE A 330 -21.70 -14.42 4.34
C PHE A 330 -22.95 -13.98 3.58
N ASP A 331 -24.03 -14.73 3.74
CA ASP A 331 -25.34 -14.31 3.24
C ASP A 331 -25.96 -13.21 4.15
N PRO A 332 -27.09 -12.62 3.76
CA PRO A 332 -27.75 -11.60 4.57
C PRO A 332 -28.17 -12.08 5.97
N SER A 333 -28.33 -13.39 6.18
CA SER A 333 -28.61 -13.98 7.50
C SER A 333 -27.37 -14.14 8.37
N GLY A 334 -26.17 -13.95 7.80
CA GLY A 334 -24.88 -14.15 8.44
C GLY A 334 -24.36 -15.58 8.37
N LEU A 335 -25.03 -16.46 7.60
CA LEU A 335 -24.54 -17.81 7.36
C LEU A 335 -23.38 -17.76 6.37
N GLN A 336 -22.29 -18.47 6.68
CA GLN A 336 -21.12 -18.59 5.79
C GLN A 336 -21.47 -19.38 4.54
N ARG A 337 -21.12 -18.85 3.38
CA ARG A 337 -21.26 -19.46 2.06
C ARG A 337 -20.00 -19.24 1.22
N GLU A 338 -19.78 -20.09 0.23
CA GLU A 338 -18.75 -19.84 -0.79
C GLU A 338 -19.35 -18.92 -1.87
N PRO A 339 -18.65 -17.84 -2.29
CA PRO A 339 -19.05 -17.03 -3.44
C PRO A 339 -19.10 -17.84 -4.74
N ASP A 340 -19.93 -17.46 -5.69
CA ASP A 340 -20.04 -18.13 -6.99
C ASP A 340 -18.84 -17.79 -7.91
N TRP A 341 -17.71 -18.42 -7.63
CA TRP A 341 -16.48 -18.23 -8.42
C TRP A 341 -16.61 -18.69 -9.85
N ALA A 342 -17.47 -19.69 -10.13
CA ALA A 342 -17.68 -20.19 -11.48
C ALA A 342 -18.35 -19.11 -12.35
N ALA A 343 -19.37 -18.44 -11.82
CA ALA A 343 -20.02 -17.32 -12.51
C ALA A 343 -19.08 -16.12 -12.69
N VAL A 344 -18.26 -15.78 -11.69
CA VAL A 344 -17.27 -14.71 -11.81
C VAL A 344 -16.20 -15.03 -12.86
N LEU A 345 -15.66 -16.24 -12.85
CA LEU A 345 -14.59 -16.66 -13.78
C LEU A 345 -15.10 -16.87 -15.22
N ALA A 346 -16.41 -16.94 -15.43
CA ALA A 346 -17.02 -16.94 -16.76
C ALA A 346 -17.06 -15.54 -17.39
N LEU A 347 -16.82 -14.47 -16.62
CA LEU A 347 -16.79 -13.11 -17.14
C LEU A 347 -15.49 -12.87 -17.93
N PRO A 348 -15.56 -12.18 -19.08
CA PRO A 348 -14.37 -11.88 -19.86
C PRO A 348 -13.33 -11.07 -19.09
N GLY A 349 -12.06 -11.48 -19.19
CA GLY A 349 -10.95 -10.78 -18.57
C GLY A 349 -10.86 -10.89 -17.05
N ALA A 350 -11.59 -11.84 -16.45
CA ALA A 350 -11.57 -12.06 -14.99
C ALA A 350 -10.31 -12.81 -14.54
N HIS A 351 -9.59 -12.23 -13.59
CA HIS A 351 -8.44 -12.85 -12.91
C HIS A 351 -8.70 -12.85 -11.41
N LEU A 352 -8.77 -14.04 -10.81
CA LEU A 352 -9.06 -14.24 -9.39
C LEU A 352 -7.78 -14.54 -8.61
N HIS A 353 -7.50 -13.74 -7.59
CA HIS A 353 -6.39 -13.90 -6.67
C HIS A 353 -6.88 -14.03 -5.23
N LEU A 354 -6.98 -15.25 -4.72
CA LEU A 354 -7.28 -15.53 -3.32
C LEU A 354 -5.98 -15.67 -2.52
N TYR A 355 -5.93 -15.05 -1.35
CA TYR A 355 -4.70 -14.96 -0.55
C TYR A 355 -4.41 -16.21 0.29
N GLY A 356 -5.32 -17.20 0.33
CA GLY A 356 -5.15 -18.42 1.13
C GLY A 356 -5.41 -18.23 2.63
N LYS A 357 -6.09 -17.16 3.02
CA LYS A 357 -6.53 -16.95 4.41
C LYS A 357 -7.66 -17.92 4.76
N ARG A 358 -7.52 -18.67 5.86
CA ARG A 358 -8.42 -19.77 6.21
C ARG A 358 -9.82 -19.34 6.58
N GLU A 359 -9.95 -18.22 7.31
CA GLU A 359 -11.22 -17.80 7.88
C GLU A 359 -11.63 -16.45 7.29
N PRO A 360 -12.75 -16.38 6.57
CA PRO A 360 -13.32 -15.11 6.18
C PRO A 360 -13.82 -14.38 7.43
N ARG A 361 -13.56 -13.07 7.49
CA ARG A 361 -14.08 -12.17 8.53
C ARG A 361 -14.49 -10.87 7.86
N ARG A 362 -15.54 -10.24 8.35
CA ARG A 362 -16.00 -8.96 7.82
C ARG A 362 -14.87 -7.93 7.83
N GLY A 363 -14.73 -7.20 6.73
CA GLY A 363 -13.66 -6.22 6.52
C GLY A 363 -12.26 -6.80 6.28
N ARG A 364 -12.06 -8.14 6.38
CA ARG A 364 -10.76 -8.76 6.11
C ARG A 364 -10.55 -8.94 4.62
N LYS A 365 -9.46 -8.41 4.07
CA LYS A 365 -9.05 -8.60 2.68
C LYS A 365 -8.70 -10.08 2.45
N MET A 366 -9.55 -10.78 1.69
CA MET A 366 -9.43 -12.23 1.42
C MET A 366 -8.79 -12.51 0.06
N GLY A 367 -8.92 -11.56 -0.88
CA GLY A 367 -8.44 -11.68 -2.25
C GLY A 367 -8.67 -10.37 -3.01
N HIS A 368 -8.43 -10.43 -4.30
CA HIS A 368 -8.87 -9.42 -5.26
C HIS A 368 -9.27 -10.08 -6.58
N LEU A 369 -10.08 -9.38 -7.34
CA LEU A 369 -10.38 -9.68 -8.74
C LEU A 369 -9.80 -8.56 -9.61
N THR A 370 -9.14 -8.92 -10.69
CA THR A 370 -8.78 -7.97 -11.75
C THR A 370 -9.57 -8.31 -13.00
N PHE A 371 -10.18 -7.30 -13.61
CA PHE A 371 -10.80 -7.41 -14.93
C PHE A 371 -9.94 -6.64 -15.92
N THR A 372 -9.41 -7.34 -16.93
CA THR A 372 -8.59 -6.74 -17.99
C THR A 372 -9.38 -6.66 -19.29
N ALA A 373 -9.24 -5.55 -20.01
CA ALA A 373 -9.89 -5.36 -21.30
C ALA A 373 -9.09 -4.41 -22.22
N ALA A 374 -9.53 -4.28 -23.48
CA ALA A 374 -8.92 -3.37 -24.43
C ALA A 374 -9.20 -1.89 -24.09
N THR A 375 -10.32 -1.60 -23.41
CA THR A 375 -10.72 -0.25 -23.01
C THR A 375 -11.16 -0.21 -21.55
N ALA A 376 -11.03 0.95 -20.89
CA ALA A 376 -11.48 1.18 -19.52
C ALA A 376 -12.99 0.84 -19.36
N ALA A 377 -13.83 1.30 -20.27
CA ALA A 377 -15.28 1.03 -20.21
C ALA A 377 -15.64 -0.47 -20.27
N GLN A 378 -14.86 -1.28 -21.01
CA GLN A 378 -15.08 -2.73 -21.03
C GLN A 378 -14.65 -3.39 -19.72
N ALA A 379 -13.52 -2.96 -19.13
CA ALA A 379 -13.06 -3.47 -17.83
C ALA A 379 -14.05 -3.08 -16.71
N GLU A 380 -14.54 -1.83 -16.72
CA GLU A 380 -15.55 -1.35 -15.78
C GLU A 380 -16.87 -2.13 -15.89
N HIS A 381 -17.33 -2.39 -17.13
CA HIS A 381 -18.54 -3.18 -17.35
C HIS A 381 -18.43 -4.60 -16.80
N ALA A 382 -17.31 -5.30 -17.05
CA ALA A 382 -17.08 -6.64 -16.53
C ALA A 382 -17.00 -6.65 -14.98
N ALA A 383 -16.34 -5.65 -14.39
CA ALA A 383 -16.26 -5.50 -12.94
C ALA A 383 -17.65 -5.23 -12.31
N LEU A 384 -18.50 -4.42 -12.95
CA LEU A 384 -19.88 -4.20 -12.51
C LEU A 384 -20.72 -5.49 -12.56
N GLN A 385 -20.55 -6.31 -13.61
CA GLN A 385 -21.20 -7.63 -13.67
C GLN A 385 -20.76 -8.52 -12.51
N ALA A 386 -19.47 -8.53 -12.16
CA ALA A 386 -18.96 -9.28 -11.01
C ALA A 386 -19.52 -8.74 -9.69
N CYS A 387 -19.71 -7.44 -9.53
CA CYS A 387 -20.40 -6.89 -8.37
C CYS A 387 -21.81 -7.48 -8.22
N GLY A 388 -22.57 -7.60 -9.33
CA GLY A 388 -23.90 -8.24 -9.32
C GLY A 388 -23.86 -9.71 -8.90
N VAL A 389 -22.89 -10.50 -9.42
CA VAL A 389 -22.71 -11.91 -9.06
C VAL A 389 -22.36 -12.08 -7.57
N LEU A 390 -21.49 -11.22 -7.05
CA LEU A 390 -20.99 -11.30 -5.66
C LEU A 390 -21.91 -10.62 -4.65
N GLY A 391 -22.96 -9.90 -5.09
CA GLY A 391 -23.83 -9.12 -4.23
C GLY A 391 -23.15 -7.90 -3.62
N LEU A 392 -22.17 -7.33 -4.35
CA LEU A 392 -21.51 -6.08 -4.00
C LEU A 392 -22.30 -4.89 -4.58
N GLU A 393 -22.31 -3.76 -3.86
CA GLU A 393 -22.85 -2.53 -4.43
C GLU A 393 -22.01 -2.09 -5.64
N PRO A 394 -22.62 -1.66 -6.76
CA PRO A 394 -21.91 -1.16 -7.92
C PRO A 394 -21.25 0.20 -7.61
N PHE A 395 -20.18 0.55 -8.33
CA PHE A 395 -19.49 1.85 -8.29
C PHE A 395 -19.98 2.78 -9.38
#